data_3c7ecb076cb66066320ce100028d3443
#
_entry.id   3c7ecb076cb66066320ce100028d3443
#
_cell.length_a   1.000
_cell.length_b   1.000
_cell.length_c   1.000
_cell.angle_alpha   90.00
_cell.angle_beta   90.00
_cell.angle_gamma   90.00
#
_symmetry.space_group_name_H-M   'P 1'
#
loop_
_entity.id
_entity.type
_entity.pdbx_description
1 polymer ?
#
loop_
_entity_poly.entity_id
_entity_poly.type
_entity_poly.pdbx_seq_one_letter_code
_entity_poly.pdbx_strand_id
1 'polypeptide(L)'
;MNGKNQWAKGCNTITKQQLSEAFSYYPKDWAEYLVNNNKKLYTSITPNRGFFTKGAVTPSGRYYATKYENYEEDYISIHMTGQRKQTPYHELGHYVEFFNKDALRISKEFIKARTKNENYIKLTDLFHGLGFSNKEIVKPDDFITPYIGKEYKEASEVLSMGLEVLYEPSEILKKIEVVDGKYQPIYAKIEDDMEFLYLIVGLILKA
;
A
#
# COMPACT_ATOMS: atom_id res chain seq x y z
N MET A 1 -6.00 -10.32 -15.05
CA MET A 1 -5.58 -11.68 -14.62
C MET A 1 -6.54 -12.73 -15.16
N ASN A 2 -6.31 -13.23 -16.35
CA ASN A 2 -7.17 -14.25 -16.97
C ASN A 2 -6.67 -15.70 -16.77
N GLY A 3 -5.62 -15.90 -15.99
CA GLY A 3 -5.07 -17.23 -15.73
C GLY A 3 -5.68 -17.85 -14.46
N LYS A 4 -6.44 -18.90 -14.63
CA LYS A 4 -7.02 -19.69 -13.52
C LYS A 4 -5.99 -20.22 -12.51
N ASN A 5 -4.70 -20.16 -12.82
CA ASN A 5 -3.63 -20.80 -12.05
C ASN A 5 -2.88 -19.89 -11.06
N GLN A 6 -3.05 -18.56 -11.12
CA GLN A 6 -2.34 -17.63 -10.22
C GLN A 6 -3.03 -17.44 -8.87
N TRP A 7 -4.32 -17.74 -8.78
CA TRP A 7 -5.02 -17.65 -7.50
C TRP A 7 -4.76 -18.87 -6.63
N ALA A 8 -4.36 -18.63 -5.40
CA ALA A 8 -4.26 -19.69 -4.40
C ALA A 8 -5.64 -20.28 -4.07
N LYS A 9 -5.65 -21.51 -3.61
CA LYS A 9 -6.88 -22.17 -3.12
C LYS A 9 -7.38 -21.45 -1.87
N GLY A 10 -8.70 -21.29 -1.75
CA GLY A 10 -9.32 -20.66 -0.57
C GLY A 10 -9.38 -19.14 -0.57
N CYS A 11 -9.02 -18.49 -1.68
CA CYS A 11 -9.23 -17.05 -1.82
C CYS A 11 -10.70 -16.66 -1.70
N ASN A 12 -10.95 -15.52 -1.06
CA ASN A 12 -12.27 -14.91 -1.02
C ASN A 12 -12.65 -14.35 -2.41
N THR A 13 -13.89 -14.60 -2.86
CA THR A 13 -14.35 -14.22 -4.21
C THR A 13 -14.41 -12.70 -4.40
N ILE A 14 -14.86 -11.97 -3.38
CA ILE A 14 -14.98 -10.51 -3.44
C ILE A 14 -13.60 -9.88 -3.58
N THR A 15 -12.65 -10.28 -2.74
CA THR A 15 -11.29 -9.74 -2.78
C THR A 15 -10.54 -10.11 -4.06
N LYS A 16 -10.81 -11.29 -4.63
CA LYS A 16 -10.31 -11.65 -5.97
C LYS A 16 -10.82 -10.70 -7.05
N GLN A 17 -12.10 -10.37 -7.03
CA GLN A 17 -12.70 -9.44 -7.98
C GLN A 17 -12.10 -8.05 -7.85
N GLN A 18 -12.01 -7.52 -6.63
CA GLN A 18 -11.41 -6.21 -6.34
C GLN A 18 -9.95 -6.12 -6.79
N LEU A 19 -9.13 -7.13 -6.50
CA LEU A 19 -7.74 -7.16 -6.96
C LEU A 19 -7.63 -7.33 -8.48
N SER A 20 -8.49 -8.13 -9.10
CA SER A 20 -8.50 -8.25 -10.56
C SER A 20 -8.82 -6.92 -11.23
N GLU A 21 -9.76 -6.16 -10.66
CA GLU A 21 -10.08 -4.81 -11.08
C GLU A 21 -8.87 -3.89 -10.91
N ALA A 22 -8.26 -3.84 -9.71
CA ALA A 22 -7.09 -3.01 -9.46
C ALA A 22 -5.95 -3.30 -10.45
N PHE A 23 -5.63 -4.56 -10.70
CA PHE A 23 -4.63 -4.95 -11.71
C PHE A 23 -4.98 -4.48 -13.13
N SER A 24 -6.26 -4.31 -13.45
CA SER A 24 -6.67 -3.89 -14.81
C SER A 24 -6.40 -2.42 -15.12
N TYR A 25 -6.17 -1.60 -14.10
CA TYR A 25 -5.86 -0.17 -14.25
C TYR A 25 -4.39 0.12 -14.50
N TYR A 26 -3.50 -0.85 -14.28
CA TYR A 26 -2.05 -0.64 -14.25
C TYR A 26 -1.31 -1.50 -15.28
N PRO A 27 0.00 -1.28 -15.49
CA PRO A 27 0.78 -2.02 -16.47
C PRO A 27 0.59 -3.54 -16.37
N LYS A 28 0.44 -4.18 -17.51
CA LYS A 28 0.21 -5.62 -17.62
C LYS A 28 1.32 -6.43 -16.95
N ASP A 29 2.55 -5.95 -17.01
CA ASP A 29 3.73 -6.58 -16.43
C ASP A 29 3.61 -6.82 -14.94
N TRP A 30 2.85 -5.97 -14.24
CA TRP A 30 2.60 -6.15 -12.81
C TRP A 30 1.80 -7.42 -12.52
N ALA A 31 0.81 -7.73 -13.34
CA ALA A 31 0.07 -8.99 -13.23
C ALA A 31 0.88 -10.17 -13.76
N GLU A 32 1.66 -9.96 -14.82
CA GLU A 32 2.49 -11.01 -15.44
C GLU A 32 3.64 -11.47 -14.54
N TYR A 33 4.10 -10.63 -13.61
CA TYR A 33 5.11 -11.05 -12.63
C TYR A 33 4.73 -12.34 -11.90
N LEU A 34 3.47 -12.50 -11.49
CA LEU A 34 2.99 -13.72 -10.83
C LEU A 34 3.13 -14.93 -11.73
N VAL A 35 2.76 -14.78 -13.02
CA VAL A 35 2.84 -15.86 -14.01
C VAL A 35 4.29 -16.24 -14.29
N ASN A 36 5.12 -15.23 -14.61
CA ASN A 36 6.51 -15.42 -15.02
C ASN A 36 7.39 -15.99 -13.89
N ASN A 37 7.00 -15.78 -12.63
CA ASN A 37 7.72 -16.29 -11.47
C ASN A 37 7.02 -17.45 -10.78
N ASN A 38 6.02 -18.05 -11.43
CA ASN A 38 5.23 -19.17 -10.89
C ASN A 38 4.70 -18.92 -9.46
N LYS A 39 4.28 -17.67 -9.19
CA LYS A 39 3.74 -17.26 -7.89
C LYS A 39 2.23 -17.40 -7.86
N LYS A 40 1.69 -17.74 -6.70
CA LYS A 40 0.26 -17.76 -6.42
C LYS A 40 -0.12 -16.60 -5.51
N LEU A 41 -1.20 -15.93 -5.84
CA LEU A 41 -1.75 -14.84 -5.05
C LEU A 41 -2.88 -15.36 -4.15
N TYR A 42 -2.69 -15.20 -2.85
CA TYR A 42 -3.72 -15.45 -1.84
C TYR A 42 -4.37 -14.14 -1.41
N THR A 43 -5.68 -14.13 -1.24
CA THR A 43 -6.41 -12.94 -0.81
C THR A 43 -7.60 -13.28 0.07
N SER A 44 -7.84 -12.44 1.08
CA SER A 44 -8.99 -12.57 1.98
C SER A 44 -9.38 -11.22 2.58
N ILE A 45 -10.54 -11.18 3.23
CA ILE A 45 -11.02 -10.01 3.97
C ILE A 45 -10.41 -10.01 5.37
N THR A 46 -9.96 -8.83 5.82
CA THR A 46 -9.55 -8.55 7.19
C THR A 46 -10.52 -7.57 7.86
N PRO A 47 -10.71 -7.65 9.17
CA PRO A 47 -11.69 -6.78 9.85
C PRO A 47 -11.24 -5.32 9.96
N ASN A 48 -9.94 -5.05 10.08
CA ASN A 48 -9.47 -3.72 10.50
C ASN A 48 -8.56 -3.03 9.48
N ARG A 49 -7.60 -3.76 8.88
CA ARG A 49 -6.56 -3.17 8.03
C ARG A 49 -6.16 -4.12 6.92
N GLY A 50 -5.99 -3.59 5.70
CA GLY A 50 -5.33 -4.31 4.62
C GLY A 50 -3.85 -4.50 4.91
N PHE A 51 -3.23 -5.48 4.28
CA PHE A 51 -1.78 -5.64 4.27
C PHE A 51 -1.32 -6.54 3.13
N PHE A 52 -0.13 -6.23 2.64
CA PHE A 52 0.64 -7.08 1.73
C PHE A 52 1.68 -7.87 2.52
N THR A 53 1.94 -9.12 2.11
CA THR A 53 3.07 -9.89 2.65
C THR A 53 3.56 -10.95 1.68
N LYS A 54 4.85 -11.28 1.74
CA LYS A 54 5.43 -12.45 1.10
C LYS A 54 4.90 -13.72 1.79
N GLY A 55 4.66 -14.76 1.02
CA GLY A 55 4.17 -16.05 1.52
C GLY A 55 2.65 -16.16 1.62
N ALA A 56 2.16 -17.36 1.87
CA ALA A 56 0.74 -17.62 2.12
C ALA A 56 0.42 -17.36 3.59
N VAL A 57 -0.17 -16.22 3.87
CA VAL A 57 -0.48 -15.77 5.23
C VAL A 57 -1.99 -15.62 5.39
N THR A 58 -2.53 -16.09 6.51
CA THR A 58 -3.94 -15.91 6.85
C THR A 58 -4.24 -14.47 7.25
N PRO A 59 -5.52 -14.03 7.28
CA PRO A 59 -5.90 -12.72 7.79
C PRO A 59 -5.42 -12.43 9.21
N SER A 60 -5.17 -13.46 10.01
CA SER A 60 -4.63 -13.35 11.38
C SER A 60 -3.09 -13.30 11.43
N GLY A 61 -2.41 -13.23 10.29
CA GLY A 61 -0.95 -13.16 10.21
C GLY A 61 -0.23 -14.50 10.41
N ARG A 62 -0.94 -15.62 10.35
CA ARG A 62 -0.34 -16.96 10.45
C ARG A 62 -0.08 -17.55 9.08
N TYR A 63 1.07 -18.21 8.89
CA TYR A 63 1.32 -18.95 7.66
C TYR A 63 0.33 -20.09 7.48
N TYR A 64 -0.17 -20.25 6.25
CA TYR A 64 -0.90 -21.44 5.86
C TYR A 64 0.05 -22.63 5.89
N ALA A 65 -0.22 -23.59 6.78
CA ALA A 65 0.52 -24.84 6.80
C ALA A 65 -0.21 -25.87 5.93
N THR A 66 0.27 -26.15 4.74
CA THR A 66 -0.01 -27.45 4.11
C THR A 66 1.31 -28.20 3.86
N LYS A 67 1.21 -29.50 3.85
CA LYS A 67 2.31 -30.46 3.90
C LYS A 67 3.17 -30.52 2.62
N TYR A 68 2.87 -29.73 1.57
CA TYR A 68 3.35 -29.98 0.21
C TYR A 68 3.82 -28.78 -0.61
N GLU A 69 3.82 -27.55 -0.07
CA GLU A 69 4.16 -26.35 -0.82
C GLU A 69 5.06 -25.41 -0.02
N ASN A 70 6.02 -24.80 -0.68
CA ASN A 70 6.88 -23.77 -0.05
C ASN A 70 6.11 -22.44 0.00
N TYR A 71 5.35 -22.24 1.07
CA TYR A 71 4.46 -21.08 1.24
C TYR A 71 5.18 -19.75 1.31
N GLU A 72 6.44 -19.72 1.71
CA GLU A 72 7.22 -18.48 1.77
C GLU A 72 7.68 -18.03 0.39
N GLU A 73 8.03 -18.96 -0.48
CA GLU A 73 8.59 -18.65 -1.79
C GLU A 73 7.56 -18.62 -2.91
N ASP A 74 6.58 -19.53 -2.88
CA ASP A 74 5.65 -19.71 -3.99
C ASP A 74 4.40 -18.82 -3.89
N TYR A 75 4.18 -18.16 -2.76
CA TYR A 75 2.97 -17.39 -2.49
C TYR A 75 3.24 -15.92 -2.18
N ILE A 76 2.24 -15.12 -2.48
CA ILE A 76 2.10 -13.72 -2.09
C ILE A 76 0.70 -13.57 -1.52
N SER A 77 0.55 -12.81 -0.44
CA SER A 77 -0.75 -12.53 0.16
C SER A 77 -1.05 -11.05 0.13
N ILE A 78 -2.26 -10.71 -0.32
CA ILE A 78 -2.84 -9.38 -0.25
C ILE A 78 -4.17 -9.50 0.47
N HIS A 79 -4.27 -8.88 1.63
CA HIS A 79 -5.48 -8.86 2.44
C HIS A 79 -6.10 -7.47 2.43
N MET A 80 -7.41 -7.39 2.38
CA MET A 80 -8.13 -6.13 2.22
C MET A 80 -9.23 -6.00 3.25
N THR A 81 -9.52 -4.76 3.65
CA THR A 81 -10.73 -4.48 4.41
C THR A 81 -11.93 -4.45 3.45
N GLY A 82 -13.04 -5.04 3.84
CA GLY A 82 -14.26 -5.00 3.02
C GLY A 82 -14.91 -3.62 2.90
N GLN A 83 -14.39 -2.61 3.60
CA GLN A 83 -15.02 -1.29 3.73
C GLN A 83 -14.35 -0.18 2.89
N ARG A 84 -13.07 -0.31 2.56
CA ARG A 84 -12.34 0.71 1.79
C ARG A 84 -12.08 0.24 0.37
N LYS A 85 -12.68 0.91 -0.60
CA LYS A 85 -12.51 0.63 -2.04
C LYS A 85 -11.07 0.86 -2.53
N GLN A 86 -10.34 1.75 -1.86
CA GLN A 86 -8.96 2.10 -2.19
C GLN A 86 -7.95 1.05 -1.74
N THR A 87 -8.29 0.21 -0.76
CA THR A 87 -7.35 -0.79 -0.19
C THR A 87 -6.69 -1.68 -1.24
N PRO A 88 -7.39 -2.20 -2.26
CA PRO A 88 -6.75 -3.02 -3.31
C PRO A 88 -5.61 -2.30 -4.03
N TYR A 89 -5.76 -1.01 -4.30
CA TYR A 89 -4.77 -0.17 -4.99
C TYR A 89 -3.59 0.13 -4.08
N HIS A 90 -3.84 0.43 -2.81
CA HIS A 90 -2.82 0.60 -1.79
C HIS A 90 -1.92 -0.64 -1.67
N GLU A 91 -2.52 -1.80 -1.45
CA GLU A 91 -1.77 -3.04 -1.29
C GLU A 91 -1.08 -3.49 -2.59
N LEU A 92 -1.61 -3.09 -3.76
CA LEU A 92 -0.94 -3.28 -5.04
C LEU A 92 0.36 -2.48 -5.12
N GLY A 93 0.43 -1.28 -4.54
CA GLY A 93 1.66 -0.51 -4.45
C GLY A 93 2.77 -1.27 -3.69
N HIS A 94 2.44 -1.83 -2.55
CA HIS A 94 3.40 -2.67 -1.80
C HIS A 94 3.81 -3.93 -2.57
N TYR A 95 2.88 -4.55 -3.27
CA TYR A 95 3.18 -5.69 -4.14
C TYR A 95 4.17 -5.31 -5.25
N VAL A 96 4.00 -4.15 -5.89
CA VAL A 96 4.91 -3.67 -6.94
C VAL A 96 6.30 -3.40 -6.36
N GLU A 97 6.41 -2.71 -5.23
CA GLU A 97 7.69 -2.47 -4.57
C GLU A 97 8.41 -3.76 -4.13
N PHE A 98 7.66 -4.82 -3.86
CA PHE A 98 8.23 -6.12 -3.52
C PHE A 98 9.03 -6.71 -4.68
N PHE A 99 8.51 -6.69 -5.90
CA PHE A 99 9.18 -7.30 -7.05
C PHE A 99 9.99 -6.31 -7.89
N ASN A 100 9.59 -5.05 -7.95
CA ASN A 100 10.30 -3.98 -8.67
C ASN A 100 11.21 -3.21 -7.71
N LYS A 101 12.46 -3.65 -7.62
CA LYS A 101 13.42 -3.06 -6.68
C LYS A 101 13.84 -1.63 -7.05
N ASP A 102 13.73 -1.26 -8.31
CA ASP A 102 13.96 0.13 -8.74
C ASP A 102 12.82 1.04 -8.29
N ALA A 103 11.56 0.60 -8.38
CA ALA A 103 10.43 1.35 -7.84
C ALA A 103 10.63 1.61 -6.33
N LEU A 104 10.95 0.58 -5.56
CA LEU A 104 11.22 0.72 -4.13
C LEU A 104 12.41 1.66 -3.85
N ARG A 105 13.51 1.52 -4.58
CA ARG A 105 14.69 2.38 -4.42
C ARG A 105 14.34 3.85 -4.69
N ILE A 106 13.65 4.13 -5.79
CA ILE A 106 13.24 5.48 -6.17
C ILE A 106 12.29 6.07 -5.13
N SER A 107 11.30 5.30 -4.66
CA SER A 107 10.39 5.71 -3.58
C SER A 107 11.15 6.10 -2.30
N LYS A 108 12.14 5.31 -1.89
CA LYS A 108 12.96 5.61 -0.71
C LYS A 108 13.88 6.82 -0.90
N GLU A 109 14.47 6.97 -2.08
CA GLU A 109 15.29 8.15 -2.41
C GLU A 109 14.45 9.42 -2.38
N PHE A 110 13.21 9.37 -2.86
CA PHE A 110 12.26 10.48 -2.78
C PHE A 110 11.95 10.88 -1.33
N ILE A 111 11.57 9.92 -0.48
CA ILE A 111 11.35 10.20 0.94
C ILE A 111 12.60 10.82 1.55
N LYS A 112 13.77 10.20 1.34
CA LYS A 112 15.04 10.67 1.91
C LYS A 112 15.39 12.08 1.47
N ALA A 113 15.16 12.42 0.19
CA ALA A 113 15.43 13.77 -0.34
C ALA A 113 14.52 14.81 0.29
N ARG A 114 13.21 14.53 0.30
CA ARG A 114 12.17 15.41 0.83
C ARG A 114 12.31 15.64 2.34
N THR A 115 12.58 14.59 3.08
CA THR A 115 12.59 14.60 4.56
C THR A 115 13.99 14.79 5.17
N LYS A 116 14.96 15.27 4.38
CA LYS A 116 16.38 15.37 4.81
C LYS A 116 16.56 16.17 6.11
N ASN A 117 15.77 17.22 6.30
CA ASN A 117 15.86 18.13 7.45
C ASN A 117 14.72 17.94 8.45
N GLU A 118 13.91 16.87 8.28
CA GLU A 118 12.76 16.62 9.10
C GLU A 118 13.10 15.78 10.33
N ASN A 119 12.42 16.05 11.43
CA ASN A 119 12.42 15.22 12.62
C ASN A 119 11.28 14.20 12.57
N TYR A 120 11.47 13.08 13.27
CA TYR A 120 10.39 12.11 13.45
C TYR A 120 9.30 12.65 14.34
N ILE A 121 8.06 12.48 13.92
CA ILE A 121 6.83 12.80 14.66
C ILE A 121 5.99 11.52 14.73
N LYS A 122 5.26 11.33 15.83
CA LYS A 122 4.32 10.23 15.96
C LYS A 122 3.07 10.46 15.11
N LEU A 123 2.57 9.42 14.45
CA LEU A 123 1.29 9.52 13.75
C LEU A 123 0.12 9.86 14.68
N THR A 124 0.18 9.45 15.95
CA THR A 124 -0.82 9.83 16.97
C THR A 124 -0.90 11.33 17.21
N ASP A 125 0.19 12.06 17.01
CA ASP A 125 0.26 13.50 17.22
C ASP A 125 -0.28 14.29 16.01
N LEU A 126 -0.29 13.66 14.83
CA LEU A 126 -0.81 14.22 13.58
C LEU A 126 -2.26 13.80 13.30
N PHE A 127 -2.64 12.62 13.74
CA PHE A 127 -3.94 12.01 13.49
C PHE A 127 -4.64 11.66 14.81
N HIS A 128 -4.99 12.70 15.57
CA HIS A 128 -5.68 12.54 16.84
C HIS A 128 -6.96 11.70 16.72
N GLY A 129 -7.11 10.70 17.57
CA GLY A 129 -8.31 9.85 17.61
C GLY A 129 -8.37 8.72 16.56
N LEU A 130 -7.40 8.65 15.65
CA LEU A 130 -7.33 7.55 14.67
C LEU A 130 -6.41 6.45 15.19
N GLY A 131 -6.80 5.38 15.66
CA GLY A 131 -6.16 4.18 16.20
C GLY A 131 -4.71 3.82 15.80
N PHE A 132 -3.85 4.81 15.53
CA PHE A 132 -2.42 4.59 15.29
C PHE A 132 -1.71 4.19 16.58
N SER A 133 -0.67 3.38 16.46
CA SER A 133 0.18 3.00 17.57
C SER A 133 1.17 4.14 17.89
N ASN A 134 1.49 4.33 19.17
CA ASN A 134 2.56 5.25 19.62
C ASN A 134 3.96 4.90 19.07
N LYS A 135 4.12 3.72 18.48
CA LYS A 135 5.36 3.29 17.81
C LYS A 135 5.44 3.70 16.34
N GLU A 136 4.33 4.15 15.76
CA GLU A 136 4.29 4.57 14.36
C GLU A 136 4.76 6.01 14.25
N ILE A 137 5.94 6.18 13.67
CA ILE A 137 6.60 7.46 13.46
C ILE A 137 6.80 7.75 11.98
N VAL A 138 6.77 9.02 11.62
CA VAL A 138 6.96 9.50 10.26
C VAL A 138 7.85 10.74 10.26
N LYS A 139 8.41 11.05 9.11
CA LYS A 139 8.92 12.38 8.79
C LYS A 139 7.88 13.05 7.89
N PRO A 140 7.14 14.04 8.41
CA PRO A 140 5.90 14.48 7.78
C PRO A 140 6.08 15.23 6.48
N ASP A 141 7.17 16.00 6.32
CA ASP A 141 7.35 16.92 5.21
C ASP A 141 6.04 17.66 4.85
N ASP A 142 5.95 18.28 3.68
CA ASP A 142 4.69 18.83 3.16
C ASP A 142 3.96 17.85 2.21
N PHE A 143 4.05 16.55 2.47
CA PHE A 143 3.30 15.52 1.74
C PHE A 143 1.78 15.74 1.86
N ILE A 144 1.04 15.28 0.84
CA ILE A 144 -0.43 15.27 0.89
C ILE A 144 -0.98 14.53 2.11
N THR A 145 -0.22 13.55 2.60
CA THR A 145 -0.43 12.92 3.90
C THR A 145 0.92 12.56 4.51
N PRO A 146 1.16 12.86 5.80
CA PRO A 146 2.39 12.50 6.49
C PRO A 146 2.70 11.01 6.49
N TYR A 147 1.69 10.17 6.25
CA TYR A 147 1.83 8.72 6.17
C TYR A 147 2.83 8.29 5.08
N ILE A 148 2.99 9.08 3.99
CA ILE A 148 3.98 8.84 2.93
C ILE A 148 5.40 8.82 3.50
N GLY A 149 5.71 9.66 4.51
CA GLY A 149 7.02 9.74 5.15
C GLY A 149 7.31 8.61 6.16
N LYS A 150 6.50 7.56 6.20
CA LYS A 150 6.72 6.39 7.06
C LYS A 150 7.87 5.53 6.53
N GLU A 151 8.84 5.28 7.37
CA GLU A 151 10.02 4.50 6.98
C GLU A 151 9.84 3.02 7.32
N TYR A 152 10.15 2.18 6.34
CA TYR A 152 10.23 0.73 6.48
C TYR A 152 11.55 0.21 5.93
N LYS A 153 12.00 -0.92 6.43
CA LYS A 153 13.22 -1.56 5.94
C LYS A 153 13.09 -2.00 4.47
N GLU A 154 11.98 -2.60 4.09
CA GLU A 154 11.79 -3.28 2.81
C GLU A 154 10.53 -2.84 2.04
N ALA A 155 9.93 -1.73 2.41
CA ALA A 155 8.76 -1.13 1.77
C ALA A 155 8.81 0.39 1.87
N SER A 156 7.86 1.08 1.22
CA SER A 156 7.52 2.48 1.44
C SER A 156 6.01 2.69 1.35
N GLU A 157 5.54 3.88 1.71
CA GLU A 157 4.15 4.27 1.49
C GLU A 157 3.99 5.17 0.25
N VAL A 158 5.06 5.38 -0.52
CA VAL A 158 5.04 6.28 -1.67
C VAL A 158 4.14 5.73 -2.76
N LEU A 159 4.45 4.55 -3.28
CA LEU A 159 3.68 3.98 -4.38
C LEU A 159 2.29 3.54 -3.91
N SER A 160 2.16 2.96 -2.72
CA SER A 160 0.87 2.55 -2.17
C SER A 160 -0.11 3.71 -2.03
N MET A 161 0.33 4.83 -1.44
CA MET A 161 -0.49 6.03 -1.33
C MET A 161 -0.75 6.69 -2.68
N GLY A 162 0.23 6.67 -3.59
CA GLY A 162 0.08 7.18 -4.94
C GLY A 162 -0.99 6.45 -5.74
N LEU A 163 -0.98 5.13 -5.74
CA LEU A 163 -1.99 4.32 -6.44
C LEU A 163 -3.38 4.49 -5.81
N GLU A 164 -3.47 4.58 -4.49
CA GLU A 164 -4.71 4.84 -3.76
C GLU A 164 -5.35 6.16 -4.22
N VAL A 165 -4.57 7.24 -4.24
CA VAL A 165 -5.07 8.58 -4.55
C VAL A 165 -5.38 8.76 -6.04
N LEU A 166 -4.63 8.12 -6.94
CA LEU A 166 -4.91 8.15 -8.39
C LEU A 166 -6.18 7.39 -8.76
N TYR A 167 -6.49 6.32 -8.04
CA TYR A 167 -7.72 5.57 -8.28
C TYR A 167 -8.97 6.36 -7.88
N GLU A 168 -8.94 6.99 -6.74
CA GLU A 168 -10.03 7.85 -6.26
C GLU A 168 -9.43 9.20 -5.87
N PRO A 169 -9.33 10.15 -6.83
CA PRO A 169 -8.73 11.46 -6.61
C PRO A 169 -9.64 12.32 -5.71
N SER A 170 -9.84 11.84 -4.51
CA SER A 170 -10.55 12.51 -3.42
C SER A 170 -9.55 13.21 -2.52
N GLU A 171 -10.04 14.07 -1.65
CA GLU A 171 -9.25 14.66 -0.60
C GLU A 171 -8.75 13.58 0.36
N ILE A 172 -7.44 13.58 0.62
CA ILE A 172 -6.82 12.68 1.60
C ILE A 172 -6.59 13.42 2.91
N LEU A 173 -6.76 12.74 4.03
CA LEU A 173 -6.53 13.32 5.34
C LEU A 173 -5.04 13.66 5.53
N LYS A 174 -4.73 14.95 5.63
CA LYS A 174 -3.38 15.46 5.85
C LYS A 174 -3.02 15.48 7.34
N LYS A 175 -3.91 15.97 8.18
CA LYS A 175 -3.74 15.98 9.65
C LYS A 175 -5.07 16.26 10.35
N ILE A 176 -5.09 16.10 11.66
CA ILE A 176 -6.18 16.52 12.52
C ILE A 176 -5.63 17.56 13.50
N GLU A 177 -6.13 18.77 13.43
CA GLU A 177 -5.82 19.83 14.40
C GLU A 177 -6.80 19.84 15.55
N VAL A 178 -6.37 20.36 16.70
CA VAL A 178 -7.24 20.60 17.86
C VAL A 178 -7.44 22.10 17.99
N VAL A 179 -8.63 22.59 17.65
CA VAL A 179 -9.00 23.99 17.72
C VAL A 179 -10.16 24.10 18.71
N ASP A 180 -9.99 24.88 19.75
CA ASP A 180 -10.99 25.08 20.83
C ASP A 180 -11.50 23.74 21.42
N GLY A 181 -10.58 22.78 21.62
CA GLY A 181 -10.89 21.46 22.15
C GLY A 181 -11.67 20.54 21.19
N LYS A 182 -11.85 20.92 19.92
CA LYS A 182 -12.51 20.10 18.88
C LYS A 182 -11.51 19.63 17.85
N TYR A 183 -11.67 18.39 17.38
CA TYR A 183 -10.89 17.82 16.29
C TYR A 183 -11.37 18.39 14.96
N GLN A 184 -10.46 19.01 14.21
CA GLN A 184 -10.71 19.54 12.89
C GLN A 184 -9.81 18.82 11.86
N PRO A 185 -10.38 17.99 10.97
CA PRO A 185 -9.61 17.33 9.93
C PRO A 185 -9.23 18.33 8.84
N ILE A 186 -7.97 18.27 8.42
CA ILE A 186 -7.42 19.01 7.27
C ILE A 186 -7.13 18.00 6.18
N TYR A 187 -7.60 18.28 4.98
CA TYR A 187 -7.45 17.44 3.81
C TYR A 187 -6.54 18.08 2.77
N ALA A 188 -5.91 17.28 1.94
CA ALA A 188 -5.15 17.69 0.78
C ALA A 188 -5.56 16.86 -0.45
N LYS A 189 -5.24 17.37 -1.64
CA LYS A 189 -5.42 16.69 -2.92
C LYS A 189 -4.06 16.31 -3.50
N ILE A 190 -4.04 15.40 -4.47
CA ILE A 190 -2.77 15.01 -5.09
C ILE A 190 -2.11 16.19 -5.82
N GLU A 191 -2.89 17.14 -6.32
CA GLU A 191 -2.42 18.36 -6.98
C GLU A 191 -1.71 19.33 -6.03
N ASP A 192 -1.89 19.17 -4.72
CA ASP A 192 -1.19 19.97 -3.72
C ASP A 192 0.28 19.51 -3.57
N ASP A 193 0.67 18.37 -4.15
CA ASP A 193 2.04 17.86 -4.20
C ASP A 193 2.39 17.34 -5.61
N MET A 194 2.68 18.26 -6.51
CA MET A 194 2.99 17.95 -7.91
C MET A 194 4.24 17.10 -8.08
N GLU A 195 5.22 17.23 -7.19
CA GLU A 195 6.43 16.40 -7.22
C GLU A 195 6.09 14.94 -6.93
N PHE A 196 5.24 14.70 -5.94
CA PHE A 196 4.72 13.36 -5.63
C PHE A 196 3.89 12.81 -6.79
N LEU A 197 2.98 13.60 -7.37
CA LEU A 197 2.18 13.20 -8.54
C LEU A 197 3.06 12.76 -9.71
N TYR A 198 4.06 13.57 -10.09
CA TYR A 198 4.95 13.25 -11.21
C TYR A 198 5.80 12.02 -10.94
N LEU A 199 6.23 11.82 -9.69
CA LEU A 199 6.94 10.61 -9.29
C LEU A 199 6.06 9.37 -9.53
N ILE A 200 4.81 9.38 -9.04
CA ILE A 200 3.90 8.22 -9.17
C ILE A 200 3.61 7.91 -10.63
N VAL A 201 3.30 8.92 -11.44
CA VAL A 201 3.09 8.74 -12.89
C VAL A 201 4.35 8.18 -13.54
N GLY A 202 5.53 8.70 -13.19
CA GLY A 202 6.80 8.19 -13.71
C GLY A 202 7.07 6.74 -13.34
N LEU A 203 6.75 6.33 -12.11
CA LEU A 203 6.88 4.95 -11.67
C LEU A 203 5.92 4.00 -12.41
N ILE A 204 4.69 4.43 -12.67
CA ILE A 204 3.72 3.65 -13.45
C ILE A 204 4.16 3.48 -14.90
N LEU A 205 4.70 4.52 -15.51
CA LEU A 205 5.12 4.48 -16.93
C LEU A 205 6.43 3.72 -17.18
N LYS A 206 7.24 3.50 -16.13
CA LYS A 206 8.51 2.77 -16.21
C LYS A 206 8.42 1.31 -15.77
N ALA A 207 7.30 0.90 -15.25
CA ALA A 207 7.13 -0.43 -14.68
C ALA A 207 6.96 -1.52 -15.76
#